data_ad55643f5c87bbab282605cc10445eca
#
_entry.id   ad55643f5c87bbab282605cc10445eca
#
_cell.length_a   1.000
_cell.length_b   1.000
_cell.length_c   1.000
_cell.angle_alpha   90.00
_cell.angle_beta   90.00
_cell.angle_gamma   90.00
#
_symmetry.space_group_name_H-M   'P 1'
#
loop_
_entity.id
_entity.type
_entity.pdbx_description
1 polymer ?
#
loop_
_entity_poly.entity_id
_entity_poly.type
_entity_poly.pdbx_seq_one_letter_code
_entity_poly.pdbx_strand_id
1 'polypeptide(L)'
;LDRDNIKKVINDNPTSQYQKLLKELTSDEIAEFNELKAQKNSNIYGVWFEESYVRKYPFSTLACDAIGFASNVNGGELGLESQYDDELSGTDGVTYSYVDEDLNAVETTKAAVNGNNIITTIDYNVQSIIEKYMVAYNQEKPSKNTAIVVMNPKNGEILGMASYPQFDLN
;
A
#
# COMPACT_ATOMS: atom_id res chain seq x y z
N LEU A 1 -17.87 1.28 -14.72
CA LEU A 1 -18.78 0.58 -13.80
C LEU A 1 -19.75 -0.26 -14.62
N ASP A 2 -19.69 -1.59 -14.46
CA ASP A 2 -20.66 -2.48 -15.09
C ASP A 2 -21.97 -2.44 -14.30
N ARG A 3 -23.03 -1.92 -14.96
CA ARG A 3 -24.37 -1.77 -14.36
C ARG A 3 -24.95 -3.11 -13.87
N ASP A 4 -24.67 -4.18 -14.58
CA ASP A 4 -25.26 -5.48 -14.27
C ASP A 4 -24.55 -6.12 -13.08
N ASN A 5 -23.26 -5.87 -12.92
CA ASN A 5 -22.51 -6.29 -11.73
C ASN A 5 -23.00 -5.56 -10.47
N ILE A 6 -23.25 -4.25 -10.54
CA ILE A 6 -23.80 -3.48 -9.40
C ILE A 6 -25.16 -4.03 -9.00
N LYS A 7 -26.07 -4.26 -9.96
CA LYS A 7 -27.39 -4.84 -9.68
C LYS A 7 -27.29 -6.20 -9.03
N LYS A 8 -26.36 -7.04 -9.51
CA LYS A 8 -26.13 -8.35 -8.95
C LYS A 8 -25.68 -8.25 -7.49
N VAL A 9 -24.68 -7.42 -7.18
CA VAL A 9 -24.19 -7.24 -5.80
C VAL A 9 -25.31 -6.78 -4.86
N ILE A 10 -26.16 -5.83 -5.31
CA ILE A 10 -27.30 -5.36 -4.51
C ILE A 10 -28.34 -6.48 -4.28
N ASN A 11 -28.68 -7.21 -5.32
CA ASN A 11 -29.68 -8.27 -5.25
C ASN A 11 -29.21 -9.46 -4.41
N ASP A 12 -27.93 -9.78 -4.46
CA ASP A 12 -27.34 -10.89 -3.69
C ASP A 12 -27.23 -10.55 -2.18
N ASN A 13 -27.30 -9.26 -1.83
CA ASN A 13 -27.15 -8.77 -0.45
C ASN A 13 -28.28 -7.85 0.01
N PRO A 14 -29.55 -8.27 -0.04
CA PRO A 14 -30.71 -7.39 0.14
C PRO A 14 -30.84 -6.80 1.56
N THR A 15 -30.21 -7.38 2.56
CA THR A 15 -30.24 -6.92 3.95
C THR A 15 -28.97 -6.17 4.37
N SER A 16 -28.00 -6.08 3.50
CA SER A 16 -26.74 -5.40 3.80
C SER A 16 -26.92 -3.89 3.70
N GLN A 17 -26.48 -3.16 4.73
CA GLN A 17 -26.46 -1.70 4.74
C GLN A 17 -25.21 -1.11 4.09
N TYR A 18 -24.20 -1.92 3.79
CA TYR A 18 -22.94 -1.51 3.22
C TYR A 18 -22.36 -2.59 2.30
N GLN A 19 -21.95 -2.18 1.10
CA GLN A 19 -21.26 -3.05 0.14
C GLN A 19 -20.17 -2.29 -0.60
N LYS A 20 -18.95 -2.85 -0.65
CA LYS A 20 -17.87 -2.33 -1.48
C LYS A 20 -18.07 -2.76 -2.93
N LEU A 21 -18.38 -1.81 -3.80
CA LEU A 21 -18.67 -2.08 -5.21
C LEU A 21 -17.40 -2.14 -6.06
N LEU A 22 -16.44 -1.25 -5.78
CA LEU A 22 -15.16 -1.15 -6.47
C LEU A 22 -14.04 -0.88 -5.46
N LYS A 23 -12.82 -1.24 -5.83
CA LYS A 23 -11.60 -0.99 -5.05
C LYS A 23 -10.56 -0.33 -5.95
N GLU A 24 -9.61 0.35 -5.34
CA GLU A 24 -8.40 0.89 -6.00
C GLU A 24 -8.70 1.87 -7.15
N LEU A 25 -9.76 2.67 -7.01
CA LEU A 25 -10.06 3.73 -7.95
C LEU A 25 -9.09 4.90 -7.77
N THR A 26 -8.61 5.43 -8.89
CA THR A 26 -7.79 6.64 -8.91
C THR A 26 -8.65 7.89 -8.79
N SER A 27 -8.03 9.03 -8.42
CA SER A 27 -8.72 10.32 -8.34
C SER A 27 -9.38 10.72 -9.66
N ASP A 28 -8.75 10.39 -10.79
CA ASP A 28 -9.26 10.72 -12.12
C ASP A 28 -10.52 9.89 -12.46
N GLU A 29 -10.55 8.62 -12.09
CA GLU A 29 -11.70 7.73 -12.33
C GLU A 29 -12.93 8.13 -11.51
N ILE A 30 -12.74 8.73 -10.34
CA ILE A 30 -13.86 9.21 -9.50
C ILE A 30 -14.28 10.65 -9.81
N ALA A 31 -13.46 11.43 -10.56
CA ALA A 31 -13.74 12.83 -10.84
C ALA A 31 -15.08 13.02 -11.56
N GLU A 32 -15.33 12.27 -12.64
CA GLU A 32 -16.58 12.31 -13.41
C GLU A 32 -17.80 11.98 -12.53
N PHE A 33 -17.67 10.99 -11.65
CA PHE A 33 -18.74 10.62 -10.72
C PHE A 33 -19.02 11.75 -9.72
N ASN A 34 -17.98 12.39 -9.18
CA ASN A 34 -18.12 13.51 -8.26
C ASN A 34 -18.77 14.72 -8.92
N GLU A 35 -18.44 15.01 -10.19
CA GLU A 35 -19.11 16.06 -10.98
C GLU A 35 -20.59 15.76 -11.17
N LEU A 36 -20.96 14.54 -11.51
CA LEU A 36 -22.36 14.11 -11.64
C LEU A 36 -23.11 14.22 -10.30
N LYS A 37 -22.48 13.81 -9.19
CA LYS A 37 -23.06 13.88 -7.85
C LYS A 37 -23.28 15.33 -7.39
N ALA A 38 -22.42 16.26 -7.79
CA ALA A 38 -22.50 17.67 -7.43
C ALA A 38 -23.60 18.44 -8.20
N GLN A 39 -24.17 17.88 -9.26
CA GLN A 39 -25.22 18.52 -10.03
C GLN A 39 -26.50 18.71 -9.19
N LYS A 40 -27.15 19.88 -9.34
CA LYS A 40 -28.30 20.28 -8.51
C LYS A 40 -29.51 19.32 -8.57
N ASN A 41 -29.63 18.54 -9.64
CA ASN A 41 -30.68 17.54 -9.84
C ASN A 41 -30.17 16.11 -9.80
N SER A 42 -29.02 15.88 -9.14
CA SER A 42 -28.46 14.54 -9.00
C SER A 42 -29.34 13.69 -8.09
N ASN A 43 -29.72 12.51 -8.56
CA ASN A 43 -30.43 11.48 -7.79
C ASN A 43 -29.46 10.41 -7.24
N ILE A 44 -28.20 10.75 -7.07
CA ILE A 44 -27.15 9.82 -6.60
C ILE A 44 -27.07 9.91 -5.06
N TYR A 45 -27.68 8.95 -4.39
CA TYR A 45 -27.68 8.84 -2.93
C TYR A 45 -27.07 7.50 -2.49
N GLY A 46 -26.51 7.47 -1.28
CA GLY A 46 -25.99 6.23 -0.67
C GLY A 46 -24.71 5.70 -1.31
N VAL A 47 -24.02 6.50 -2.11
CA VAL A 47 -22.71 6.15 -2.70
C VAL A 47 -21.67 7.17 -2.21
N TRP A 48 -20.57 6.67 -1.69
CA TRP A 48 -19.43 7.48 -1.27
C TRP A 48 -18.11 6.75 -1.58
N PHE A 49 -17.02 7.47 -1.51
CA PHE A 49 -15.67 6.94 -1.66
C PHE A 49 -14.96 7.01 -0.32
N GLU A 50 -14.23 5.96 -0.01
CA GLU A 50 -13.33 5.89 1.14
C GLU A 50 -11.91 5.95 0.62
N GLU A 51 -11.09 6.84 1.14
CA GLU A 51 -9.66 6.87 0.84
C GLU A 51 -8.99 5.68 1.50
N SER A 52 -8.11 5.03 0.75
CA SER A 52 -7.22 4.00 1.27
C SER A 52 -5.81 4.23 0.76
N TYR A 53 -4.83 4.02 1.62
CA TYR A 53 -3.43 4.14 1.27
C TYR A 53 -2.89 2.75 0.93
N VAL A 54 -2.14 2.68 -0.17
CA VAL A 54 -1.49 1.44 -0.63
C VAL A 54 0.01 1.68 -0.67
N ARG A 55 0.76 0.78 -0.03
CA ARG A 55 2.22 0.81 -0.09
C ARG A 55 2.66 0.50 -1.51
N LYS A 56 3.53 1.37 -2.08
CA LYS A 56 4.07 1.20 -3.43
C LYS A 56 5.59 1.15 -3.41
N TYR A 57 6.14 0.23 -4.19
CA TYR A 57 7.57 0.01 -4.31
C TYR A 57 8.02 0.37 -5.74
N PRO A 58 8.54 1.60 -5.94
CA PRO A 58 8.82 2.13 -7.29
C PRO A 58 9.82 1.30 -8.10
N PHE A 59 10.68 0.54 -7.42
CA PHE A 59 11.71 -0.28 -8.03
C PHE A 59 11.39 -1.77 -8.05
N SER A 60 10.12 -2.13 -7.79
CA SER A 60 9.60 -3.51 -7.86
C SER A 60 10.46 -4.55 -7.13
N THR A 61 11.47 -5.10 -7.81
CA THR A 61 12.31 -6.20 -7.30
C THR A 61 13.57 -5.75 -6.58
N LEU A 62 13.94 -4.47 -6.68
CA LEU A 62 15.20 -3.98 -6.15
C LEU A 62 15.23 -4.06 -4.62
N ALA A 63 16.25 -4.74 -4.08
CA ALA A 63 16.43 -4.98 -2.64
C ALA A 63 15.23 -5.66 -1.97
N CYS A 64 14.49 -6.50 -2.71
CA CYS A 64 13.22 -7.08 -2.23
C CYS A 64 13.33 -7.79 -0.90
N ASP A 65 14.39 -8.56 -0.66
CA ASP A 65 14.60 -9.26 0.62
C ASP A 65 14.97 -8.31 1.77
N ALA A 66 15.66 -7.22 1.47
CA ALA A 66 16.06 -6.23 2.48
C ALA A 66 14.89 -5.34 2.86
N ILE A 67 14.20 -4.78 1.88
CA ILE A 67 13.06 -3.89 2.10
C ILE A 67 11.88 -4.69 2.65
N GLY A 68 11.56 -5.81 2.00
CA GLY A 68 10.35 -6.57 2.30
C GLY A 68 9.10 -5.88 1.78
N PHE A 69 7.95 -6.31 2.24
CA PHE A 69 6.67 -5.74 1.84
C PHE A 69 5.71 -5.61 3.03
N ALA A 70 4.74 -4.73 2.88
CA ALA A 70 3.63 -4.56 3.79
C ALA A 70 2.31 -4.88 3.08
N SER A 71 1.41 -5.56 3.78
CA SER A 71 0.04 -5.77 3.32
C SER A 71 -0.92 -4.76 3.95
N ASN A 72 -2.04 -4.51 3.26
CA ASN A 72 -3.08 -3.63 3.79
C ASN A 72 -3.84 -4.23 4.99
N VAL A 73 -3.60 -5.48 5.32
CA VAL A 73 -4.31 -6.20 6.38
C VAL A 73 -3.45 -6.38 7.62
N ASN A 74 -2.19 -6.76 7.43
CA ASN A 74 -1.30 -7.17 8.52
C ASN A 74 -0.15 -6.18 8.77
N GLY A 75 -0.04 -5.11 7.98
CA GLY A 75 1.12 -4.22 8.04
C GLY A 75 2.37 -4.83 7.40
N GLY A 76 3.53 -4.56 7.95
CA GLY A 76 4.80 -5.09 7.48
C GLY A 76 4.95 -6.60 7.68
N GLU A 77 5.13 -7.37 6.60
CA GLU A 77 5.21 -8.84 6.67
C GLU A 77 6.63 -9.38 6.51
N LEU A 78 7.52 -8.65 5.87
CA LEU A 78 8.89 -9.09 5.63
C LEU A 78 9.88 -7.92 5.68
N GLY A 79 11.16 -8.20 5.93
CA GLY A 79 12.29 -7.28 5.82
C GLY A 79 12.20 -6.07 6.77
N LEU A 80 12.62 -4.92 6.27
CA LEU A 80 12.57 -3.64 7.01
C LEU A 80 11.13 -3.19 7.27
N GLU A 81 10.20 -3.46 6.35
CA GLU A 81 8.79 -3.16 6.53
C GLU A 81 8.23 -3.86 7.78
N SER A 82 8.57 -5.13 7.98
CA SER A 82 8.14 -5.89 9.16
C SER A 82 8.87 -5.46 10.44
N GLN A 83 10.18 -5.20 10.35
CA GLN A 83 11.00 -4.87 11.52
C GLN A 83 10.63 -3.49 12.10
N TYR A 84 10.21 -2.57 11.25
CA TYR A 84 9.91 -1.18 11.59
C TYR A 84 8.45 -0.79 11.30
N ASP A 85 7.55 -1.78 11.38
CA ASP A 85 6.13 -1.55 11.09
C ASP A 85 5.51 -0.49 12.02
N ASP A 86 5.81 -0.54 13.29
CA ASP A 86 5.33 0.44 14.28
C ASP A 86 5.77 1.89 13.95
N GLU A 87 6.97 2.07 13.42
CA GLU A 87 7.52 3.36 13.03
C GLU A 87 6.98 3.84 11.69
N LEU A 88 6.71 2.92 10.76
CA LEU A 88 6.28 3.22 9.40
C LEU A 88 4.77 3.46 9.28
N SER A 89 3.96 2.73 10.06
CA SER A 89 2.50 2.71 9.89
C SER A 89 1.81 3.98 10.40
N GLY A 90 2.36 4.66 11.42
CA GLY A 90 1.72 5.81 12.02
C GLY A 90 0.45 5.46 12.82
N THR A 91 -0.53 6.33 12.82
CA THR A 91 -1.81 6.11 13.53
C THR A 91 -2.97 6.60 12.67
N ASP A 92 -3.93 5.73 12.45
CA ASP A 92 -5.12 6.05 11.68
C ASP A 92 -5.96 7.16 12.32
N GLY A 93 -6.48 8.03 11.47
CA GLY A 93 -7.50 9.00 11.87
C GLY A 93 -8.86 8.31 12.05
N VAL A 94 -9.69 8.90 12.88
CA VAL A 94 -11.05 8.42 13.11
C VAL A 94 -12.03 9.57 13.01
N THR A 95 -13.05 9.40 12.19
CA THR A 95 -14.20 10.31 12.13
C THR A 95 -15.42 9.57 12.66
N TYR A 96 -16.08 10.16 13.64
CA TYR A 96 -17.32 9.62 14.19
C TYR A 96 -18.37 10.70 14.32
N SER A 97 -19.62 10.32 14.11
CA SER A 97 -20.77 11.20 14.26
C SER A 97 -21.59 10.78 15.47
N TYR A 98 -22.05 11.73 16.25
CA TYR A 98 -22.98 11.52 17.33
C TYR A 98 -24.08 12.58 17.31
N VAL A 99 -25.16 12.33 18.02
CA VAL A 99 -26.25 13.31 18.18
C VAL A 99 -26.05 14.00 19.52
N ASP A 100 -25.99 15.33 19.50
CA ASP A 100 -25.89 16.14 20.73
C ASP A 100 -27.21 16.21 21.51
N GLU A 101 -27.21 16.92 22.64
CA GLU A 101 -28.38 17.07 23.50
C GLU A 101 -29.53 17.80 22.81
N ASP A 102 -29.23 18.60 21.78
CA ASP A 102 -30.19 19.35 21.00
C ASP A 102 -30.68 18.59 19.73
N LEU A 103 -30.32 17.31 19.61
CA LEU A 103 -30.63 16.43 18.50
C LEU A 103 -29.96 16.82 17.16
N ASN A 104 -28.88 17.60 17.19
CA ASN A 104 -28.08 17.88 16.01
C ASN A 104 -27.03 16.80 15.80
N ALA A 105 -26.80 16.45 14.53
CA ALA A 105 -25.69 15.58 14.16
C ALA A 105 -24.37 16.35 14.26
N VAL A 106 -23.49 15.91 15.16
CA VAL A 106 -22.14 16.46 15.35
C VAL A 106 -21.12 15.45 14.83
N GLU A 107 -20.22 15.94 13.98
CA GLU A 107 -19.12 15.14 13.48
C GLU A 107 -17.82 15.56 14.15
N THR A 108 -17.08 14.60 14.64
CA THR A 108 -15.77 14.82 15.26
C THR A 108 -14.73 14.00 14.56
N THR A 109 -13.64 14.66 14.13
CA THR A 109 -12.52 14.01 13.46
C THR A 109 -11.27 14.09 14.32
N LYS A 110 -10.68 12.93 14.62
CA LYS A 110 -9.31 12.80 15.11
C LYS A 110 -8.41 12.60 13.90
N ALA A 111 -7.50 13.54 13.65
CA ALA A 111 -6.60 13.49 12.51
C ALA A 111 -5.67 12.26 12.57
N ALA A 112 -5.35 11.70 11.40
CA ALA A 112 -4.31 10.69 11.25
C ALA A 112 -2.93 11.29 11.58
N VAL A 113 -2.04 10.45 12.10
CA VAL A 113 -0.63 10.78 12.33
C VAL A 113 0.22 9.94 11.39
N ASN A 114 0.95 10.59 10.50
CA ASN A 114 1.82 9.89 9.54
C ASN A 114 2.92 9.11 10.27
N GLY A 115 3.28 7.97 9.72
CA GLY A 115 4.45 7.22 10.15
C GLY A 115 5.77 7.94 9.83
N ASN A 116 6.84 7.41 10.36
CA ASN A 116 8.19 7.96 10.19
C ASN A 116 8.83 7.45 8.89
N ASN A 117 9.90 8.12 8.46
CA ASN A 117 10.74 7.66 7.36
C ASN A 117 11.95 6.88 7.91
N ILE A 118 12.33 5.81 7.24
CA ILE A 118 13.55 5.05 7.53
C ILE A 118 14.58 5.34 6.46
N ILE A 119 15.77 5.74 6.88
CA ILE A 119 16.92 5.97 6.00
C ILE A 119 17.88 4.79 6.18
N THR A 120 18.10 4.06 5.09
CA THR A 120 19.01 2.91 5.07
C THR A 120 20.38 3.29 4.55
N THR A 121 21.38 2.43 4.78
CA THR A 121 22.74 2.55 4.23
C THR A 121 22.86 1.90 2.85
N ILE A 122 21.80 1.32 2.31
CA ILE A 122 21.81 0.67 0.99
C ILE A 122 22.05 1.73 -0.10
N ASP A 123 23.12 1.54 -0.86
CA ASP A 123 23.44 2.36 -2.02
C ASP A 123 22.76 1.80 -3.26
N TYR A 124 21.96 2.64 -3.94
CA TYR A 124 21.20 2.24 -5.12
C TYR A 124 22.10 1.66 -6.23
N ASN A 125 23.28 2.26 -6.48
CA ASN A 125 24.16 1.80 -7.54
C ASN A 125 24.79 0.45 -7.19
N VAL A 126 25.25 0.29 -5.95
CA VAL A 126 25.81 -0.97 -5.45
C VAL A 126 24.74 -2.07 -5.53
N GLN A 127 23.53 -1.80 -5.04
CA GLN A 127 22.42 -2.73 -5.07
C GLN A 127 22.07 -3.17 -6.50
N SER A 128 21.92 -2.21 -7.40
CA SER A 128 21.59 -2.50 -8.81
C SER A 128 22.69 -3.34 -9.50
N ILE A 129 23.96 -3.08 -9.18
CA ILE A 129 25.08 -3.82 -9.74
C ILE A 129 25.07 -5.27 -9.24
N ILE A 130 24.95 -5.49 -7.93
CA ILE A 130 25.00 -6.86 -7.38
C ILE A 130 23.82 -7.70 -7.88
N GLU A 131 22.64 -7.13 -7.99
CA GLU A 131 21.46 -7.85 -8.53
C GLU A 131 21.62 -8.21 -9.99
N LYS A 132 22.08 -7.26 -10.82
CA LYS A 132 22.36 -7.52 -12.23
C LYS A 132 23.31 -8.69 -12.41
N TYR A 133 24.43 -8.70 -11.68
CA TYR A 133 25.41 -9.78 -11.80
C TYR A 133 24.94 -11.08 -11.17
N MET A 134 24.17 -11.03 -10.11
CA MET A 134 23.55 -12.21 -9.50
C MET A 134 22.60 -12.92 -10.44
N VAL A 135 21.73 -12.17 -11.13
CA VAL A 135 20.79 -12.71 -12.13
C VAL A 135 21.58 -13.32 -13.30
N ALA A 136 22.57 -12.60 -13.85
CA ALA A 136 23.39 -13.08 -14.95
C ALA A 136 24.15 -14.38 -14.58
N TYR A 137 24.72 -14.43 -13.38
CA TYR A 137 25.40 -15.62 -12.87
C TYR A 137 24.46 -16.82 -12.79
N ASN A 138 23.25 -16.64 -12.26
CA ASN A 138 22.27 -17.72 -12.13
C ASN A 138 21.69 -18.19 -13.47
N GLN A 139 21.69 -17.33 -14.50
CA GLN A 139 21.34 -17.73 -15.87
C GLN A 139 22.42 -18.62 -16.49
N GLU A 140 23.69 -18.31 -16.25
CA GLU A 140 24.81 -19.08 -16.79
C GLU A 140 25.07 -20.35 -15.97
N LYS A 141 24.99 -20.25 -14.64
CA LYS A 141 25.24 -21.33 -13.68
C LYS A 141 24.07 -21.45 -12.70
N PRO A 142 23.00 -22.15 -13.10
CA PRO A 142 21.80 -22.26 -12.27
C PRO A 142 22.10 -22.80 -10.88
N SER A 143 21.71 -22.04 -9.86
CA SER A 143 21.74 -22.47 -8.47
C SER A 143 20.35 -22.36 -7.86
N LYS A 144 20.09 -23.13 -6.82
CA LYS A 144 18.81 -23.06 -6.12
C LYS A 144 18.61 -21.72 -5.40
N ASN A 145 19.66 -21.27 -4.74
CA ASN A 145 19.69 -20.00 -4.03
C ASN A 145 21.08 -19.37 -4.16
N THR A 146 21.13 -18.07 -4.32
CA THR A 146 22.35 -17.26 -4.31
C THR A 146 22.12 -16.05 -3.44
N ALA A 147 23.07 -15.67 -2.61
CA ALA A 147 23.00 -14.44 -1.82
C ALA A 147 24.30 -13.65 -1.94
N ILE A 148 24.17 -12.33 -1.98
CA ILE A 148 25.29 -11.39 -2.02
C ILE A 148 25.05 -10.32 -0.96
N VAL A 149 26.08 -10.05 -0.16
CA VAL A 149 26.10 -8.94 0.81
C VAL A 149 27.35 -8.10 0.56
N VAL A 150 27.18 -6.80 0.44
CA VAL A 150 28.28 -5.84 0.31
C VAL A 150 28.27 -4.94 1.54
N MET A 151 29.35 -4.95 2.28
CA MET A 151 29.49 -4.23 3.55
C MET A 151 30.76 -3.37 3.53
N ASN A 152 30.66 -2.18 4.12
CA ASN A 152 31.83 -1.36 4.41
C ASN A 152 32.51 -1.86 5.68
N PRO A 153 33.75 -2.43 5.60
CA PRO A 153 34.39 -3.03 6.77
C PRO A 153 34.86 -2.02 7.83
N LYS A 154 34.86 -0.72 7.50
CA LYS A 154 35.33 0.32 8.44
C LYS A 154 34.28 0.70 9.46
N ASN A 155 33.00 0.66 9.09
CA ASN A 155 31.88 1.14 9.91
C ASN A 155 30.73 0.11 10.02
N GLY A 156 30.77 -0.99 9.27
CA GLY A 156 29.74 -2.03 9.30
C GLY A 156 28.49 -1.74 8.49
N GLU A 157 28.45 -0.64 7.73
CA GLU A 157 27.30 -0.30 6.88
C GLU A 157 27.09 -1.35 5.78
N ILE A 158 25.86 -1.81 5.63
CA ILE A 158 25.43 -2.66 4.52
C ILE A 158 25.10 -1.74 3.33
N LEU A 159 25.92 -1.82 2.28
CA LEU A 159 25.78 -1.04 1.07
C LEU A 159 24.87 -1.71 0.02
N GLY A 160 24.74 -3.03 0.10
CA GLY A 160 23.86 -3.81 -0.75
C GLY A 160 23.65 -5.22 -0.22
N MET A 161 22.44 -5.73 -0.39
CA MET A 161 22.07 -7.09 0.00
C MET A 161 21.01 -7.63 -0.97
N ALA A 162 21.29 -8.77 -1.59
CA ALA A 162 20.42 -9.39 -2.55
C ALA A 162 20.42 -10.90 -2.44
N SER A 163 19.29 -11.53 -2.73
CA SER A 163 19.18 -12.97 -2.88
C SER A 163 18.44 -13.35 -4.18
N TYR A 164 18.67 -14.56 -4.64
CA TYR A 164 18.01 -15.15 -5.80
C TYR A 164 17.29 -16.45 -5.35
N PRO A 165 16.05 -16.68 -5.79
CA PRO A 165 15.24 -15.86 -6.71
C PRO A 165 14.70 -14.58 -6.07
N GLN A 166 14.58 -13.52 -6.90
CA GLN A 166 13.95 -12.27 -6.50
C GLN A 166 12.42 -12.36 -6.65
N PHE A 167 11.69 -11.51 -5.93
CA PHE A 167 10.23 -11.37 -6.06
C PHE A 167 9.84 -9.90 -6.22
N ASP A 168 8.67 -9.64 -6.82
CA ASP A 168 8.12 -8.31 -6.94
C ASP A 168 7.43 -7.91 -5.62
N LEU A 169 7.70 -6.70 -5.16
CA LEU A 169 7.17 -6.14 -3.91
C LEU A 169 5.72 -5.60 -4.05
N ASN A 170 5.23 -5.36 -5.29
CA ASN A 170 3.88 -4.83 -5.54
C ASN A 170 2.85 -5.90 -5.81
#